data_609f2628da8b6112e2950babca6ddcd9
#
_entry.id   609f2628da8b6112e2950babca6ddcd9
#
_cell.length_a   1.000
_cell.length_b   1.000
_cell.length_c   1.000
_cell.angle_alpha   90.00
_cell.angle_beta   90.00
_cell.angle_gamma   90.00
#
_symmetry.space_group_name_H-M   'P 1'
#
loop_
_entity.id
_entity.type
_entity.pdbx_description
1 polymer ?
#
loop_
_entity_poly.entity_id
_entity_poly.type
_entity_poly.pdbx_seq_one_letter_code
_entity_poly.pdbx_strand_id
1 'polypeptide(L)'
;DPNRLMVTFGQYGGNQKVRILSNISTLNNPTVTNVWAGVPAELQGMPVYDGIITMDDPESYVVGTEYGIMASDDNGATWTFENTGLDRVPVFQVRQQTLTWDYNPYEIDYVTNQGVIYAGTHGRGAFRTEKFLSIAPLQGGSGAQGEVSDLTIFPNPASITTTIAFTLNERKETNISIYDLNGRLVRSERPTAYGPGKQQVVLPVQDLPPGTYVVELRAGAVKRTGRF
;
A
#
# COMPACT_ATOMS: atom_id res chain seq x y z
N ASP A 1 13.86 8.44 3.91
CA ASP A 1 15.03 8.65 4.76
C ASP A 1 16.21 9.05 3.87
N PRO A 2 16.71 10.31 3.96
CA PRO A 2 17.81 10.80 3.12
C PRO A 2 19.16 10.11 3.41
N ASN A 3 19.20 9.26 4.42
CA ASN A 3 20.40 8.55 4.85
C ASN A 3 20.47 7.09 4.35
N ARG A 4 19.53 6.69 3.50
CA ARG A 4 19.47 5.35 2.90
C ARG A 4 19.32 5.44 1.39
N LEU A 5 20.01 4.56 0.68
CA LEU A 5 19.96 4.43 -0.77
C LEU A 5 19.85 2.96 -1.15
N MET A 6 18.93 2.63 -2.05
CA MET A 6 18.86 1.33 -2.69
C MET A 6 19.70 1.34 -3.97
N VAL A 7 20.46 0.29 -4.19
CA VAL A 7 21.19 0.02 -5.43
C VAL A 7 20.76 -1.32 -5.97
N THR A 8 20.33 -1.35 -7.24
CA THR A 8 19.88 -2.56 -7.94
C THR A 8 20.87 -2.92 -9.07
N PHE A 9 20.95 -4.21 -9.42
CA PHE A 9 21.84 -4.71 -10.46
C PHE A 9 21.06 -5.47 -11.54
N GLY A 10 20.95 -4.87 -12.73
CA GLY A 10 20.19 -5.38 -13.87
C GLY A 10 20.92 -6.43 -14.75
N GLN A 11 22.04 -6.99 -14.30
CA GLN A 11 22.75 -8.05 -15.01
C GLN A 11 22.30 -9.44 -14.57
N TYR A 12 22.39 -10.44 -15.44
CA TYR A 12 22.19 -11.84 -15.09
C TYR A 12 23.35 -12.39 -14.24
N GLY A 13 23.06 -13.40 -13.43
CA GLY A 13 24.04 -14.05 -12.55
C GLY A 13 24.39 -13.22 -11.31
N GLY A 14 25.12 -13.81 -10.39
CA GLY A 14 25.40 -13.22 -9.07
C GLY A 14 24.21 -13.34 -8.10
N ASN A 15 24.43 -13.01 -6.84
CA ASN A 15 23.46 -13.20 -5.76
C ASN A 15 23.30 -11.95 -4.86
N GLN A 16 23.70 -10.79 -5.36
CA GLN A 16 23.66 -9.53 -4.62
C GLN A 16 22.98 -8.45 -5.47
N LYS A 17 21.73 -8.70 -5.86
CA LYS A 17 21.00 -7.86 -6.79
C LYS A 17 20.43 -6.58 -6.18
N VAL A 18 20.18 -6.58 -4.89
CA VAL A 18 19.68 -5.42 -4.16
C VAL A 18 20.56 -5.17 -2.95
N ARG A 19 21.09 -3.97 -2.86
CA ARG A 19 21.89 -3.51 -1.73
C ARG A 19 21.31 -2.24 -1.14
N ILE A 20 21.31 -2.15 0.16
CA ILE A 20 20.97 -0.92 0.89
C ILE A 20 22.27 -0.32 1.42
N LEU A 21 22.50 0.93 1.07
CA LEU A 21 23.53 1.76 1.66
C LEU A 21 22.89 2.60 2.75
N SER A 22 23.43 2.52 3.96
CA SER A 22 23.00 3.33 5.11
C SER A 22 24.14 4.25 5.55
N ASN A 23 23.83 5.29 6.34
CA ASN A 23 24.79 6.28 6.81
C ASN A 23 25.49 7.04 5.67
N ILE A 24 24.78 7.28 4.55
CA ILE A 24 25.33 7.97 3.40
C ILE A 24 25.59 9.47 3.63
N SER A 25 24.94 10.08 4.63
CA SER A 25 25.19 11.47 5.02
C SER A 25 26.56 11.70 5.65
N THR A 26 27.16 10.64 6.22
CA THR A 26 28.54 10.65 6.71
C THR A 26 29.43 10.05 5.65
N LEU A 27 30.00 10.87 4.77
CA LEU A 27 30.75 10.52 3.55
C LEU A 27 31.91 9.52 3.77
N ASN A 28 32.24 9.14 4.98
CA ASN A 28 33.47 8.40 5.26
C ASN A 28 33.33 6.89 5.41
N ASN A 29 32.13 6.32 5.56
CA ASN A 29 31.96 4.86 5.58
C ASN A 29 30.49 4.43 5.55
N PRO A 30 29.81 4.41 4.37
CA PRO A 30 28.46 3.89 4.30
C PRO A 30 28.45 2.40 4.64
N THR A 31 27.45 1.96 5.40
CA THR A 31 27.20 0.54 5.61
C THR A 31 26.49 -0.03 4.39
N VAL A 32 27.03 -1.08 3.79
CA VAL A 32 26.43 -1.77 2.62
C VAL A 32 25.86 -3.11 3.07
N THR A 33 24.57 -3.27 2.95
CA THR A 33 23.85 -4.51 3.30
C THR A 33 23.28 -5.16 2.04
N ASN A 34 23.57 -6.45 1.82
CA ASN A 34 22.91 -7.24 0.80
C ASN A 34 21.55 -7.71 1.35
N VAL A 35 20.46 -7.18 0.78
CA VAL A 35 19.08 -7.53 1.16
C VAL A 35 18.44 -8.50 0.18
N TRP A 36 19.18 -9.05 -0.76
CA TRP A 36 18.72 -10.02 -1.77
C TRP A 36 18.93 -11.48 -1.35
N ALA A 37 19.58 -11.72 -0.24
CA ALA A 37 19.88 -13.08 0.25
C ALA A 37 18.64 -13.89 0.63
N GLY A 38 17.53 -13.24 0.96
CA GLY A 38 16.24 -13.86 1.25
C GLY A 38 15.48 -14.40 0.02
N VAL A 39 15.97 -14.13 -1.19
CA VAL A 39 15.38 -14.66 -2.43
C VAL A 39 15.78 -16.13 -2.61
N PRO A 40 14.87 -17.04 -3.07
CA PRO A 40 15.19 -18.40 -3.41
C PRO A 40 16.40 -18.52 -4.33
N ALA A 41 17.28 -19.49 -4.09
CA ALA A 41 18.59 -19.60 -4.72
C ALA A 41 18.52 -19.61 -6.26
N GLU A 42 17.49 -20.25 -6.83
CA GLU A 42 17.24 -20.34 -8.27
C GLU A 42 16.87 -19.00 -8.90
N LEU A 43 16.41 -18.01 -8.11
CA LEU A 43 16.03 -16.68 -8.56
C LEU A 43 17.06 -15.62 -8.22
N GLN A 44 18.06 -15.91 -7.41
CA GLN A 44 19.05 -14.92 -6.97
C GLN A 44 19.83 -14.28 -8.12
N GLY A 45 20.06 -15.02 -9.21
CA GLY A 45 20.75 -14.55 -10.40
C GLY A 45 19.88 -13.71 -11.36
N MET A 46 18.61 -13.49 -11.05
CA MET A 46 17.68 -12.74 -11.90
C MET A 46 18.01 -11.24 -11.88
N PRO A 47 17.94 -10.54 -13.05
CA PRO A 47 18.07 -9.09 -13.10
C PRO A 47 17.06 -8.35 -12.23
N VAL A 48 17.52 -7.32 -11.52
CA VAL A 48 16.69 -6.35 -10.82
C VAL A 48 16.97 -4.98 -11.44
N TYR A 49 15.97 -4.45 -12.16
CA TYR A 49 16.17 -3.27 -12.99
C TYR A 49 16.00 -1.96 -12.24
N ASP A 50 15.09 -1.93 -11.30
CA ASP A 50 14.79 -0.74 -10.51
C ASP A 50 14.19 -1.12 -9.15
N GLY A 51 14.13 -0.18 -8.21
CA GLY A 51 13.51 -0.45 -6.92
C GLY A 51 13.35 0.80 -6.07
N ILE A 52 12.50 0.66 -5.08
CA ILE A 52 12.22 1.70 -4.09
C ILE A 52 12.29 1.13 -2.68
N ILE A 53 12.72 1.97 -1.75
CA ILE A 53 12.41 1.86 -0.33
C ILE A 53 11.09 2.62 -0.16
N THR A 54 10.06 2.00 0.39
CA THR A 54 8.76 2.67 0.48
C THR A 54 8.81 3.89 1.41
N MET A 55 8.03 4.90 1.10
CA MET A 55 8.05 6.15 1.88
C MET A 55 7.49 5.99 3.29
N ASP A 56 6.60 5.00 3.46
CA ASP A 56 5.85 4.80 4.70
C ASP A 56 6.59 3.89 5.68
N ASP A 57 7.43 2.99 5.15
CA ASP A 57 8.18 2.02 5.94
C ASP A 57 9.58 1.81 5.35
N PRO A 58 10.65 2.22 6.06
CA PRO A 58 12.01 2.06 5.57
C PRO A 58 12.51 0.60 5.52
N GLU A 59 11.77 -0.36 6.09
CA GLU A 59 12.06 -1.80 6.02
C GLU A 59 11.34 -2.49 4.87
N SER A 60 10.42 -1.79 4.18
CA SER A 60 9.67 -2.30 3.04
C SER A 60 10.30 -1.88 1.72
N TYR A 61 10.49 -2.87 0.84
CA TYR A 61 11.10 -2.72 -0.47
C TYR A 61 10.20 -3.23 -1.58
N VAL A 62 10.21 -2.55 -2.72
CA VAL A 62 9.55 -3.01 -3.94
C VAL A 62 10.53 -2.91 -5.09
N VAL A 63 10.72 -3.98 -5.83
CA VAL A 63 11.68 -4.04 -6.94
C VAL A 63 11.04 -4.58 -8.22
N GLY A 64 11.46 -4.00 -9.34
CA GLY A 64 11.14 -4.47 -10.68
C GLY A 64 12.20 -5.45 -11.17
N THR A 65 11.78 -6.64 -11.57
CA THR A 65 12.63 -7.76 -11.98
C THR A 65 12.31 -8.21 -13.39
N GLU A 66 13.08 -9.19 -13.90
CA GLU A 66 12.80 -9.88 -15.17
C GLU A 66 11.43 -10.59 -15.18
N TYR A 67 10.92 -11.03 -14.03
CA TYR A 67 9.68 -11.80 -13.92
C TYR A 67 8.57 -11.05 -13.17
N GLY A 68 8.59 -9.71 -13.22
CA GLY A 68 7.57 -8.88 -12.58
C GLY A 68 8.10 -8.13 -11.37
N ILE A 69 7.23 -7.93 -10.40
CA ILE A 69 7.50 -7.20 -9.16
C ILE A 69 7.75 -8.20 -8.03
N MET A 70 8.79 -7.94 -7.25
CA MET A 70 8.99 -8.58 -5.95
C MET A 70 8.94 -7.53 -4.85
N ALA A 71 8.43 -7.92 -3.69
CA ALA A 71 8.36 -7.07 -2.51
C ALA A 71 8.85 -7.80 -1.26
N SER A 72 9.34 -7.02 -0.33
CA SER A 72 9.75 -7.41 1.01
C SER A 72 9.22 -6.39 2.01
N ASP A 73 8.72 -6.83 3.15
CA ASP A 73 8.26 -6.01 4.29
C ASP A 73 9.05 -6.29 5.58
N ASP A 74 10.18 -6.99 5.46
CA ASP A 74 11.02 -7.44 6.55
C ASP A 74 12.51 -7.14 6.33
N ASN A 75 12.79 -5.98 5.73
CA ASN A 75 14.16 -5.51 5.44
C ASN A 75 14.96 -6.45 4.52
N GLY A 76 14.26 -7.19 3.62
CA GLY A 76 14.86 -8.12 2.65
C GLY A 76 15.15 -9.51 3.20
N ALA A 77 14.64 -9.86 4.38
CA ALA A 77 14.79 -11.21 4.93
C ALA A 77 13.98 -12.23 4.13
N THR A 78 12.79 -11.83 3.65
CA THR A 78 11.98 -12.61 2.71
C THR A 78 11.50 -11.76 1.54
N TRP A 79 11.26 -12.40 0.38
CA TRP A 79 10.78 -11.76 -0.83
C TRP A 79 9.65 -12.56 -1.46
N THR A 80 8.60 -11.87 -1.88
CA THR A 80 7.44 -12.46 -2.55
C THR A 80 7.19 -11.80 -3.90
N PHE A 81 6.67 -12.57 -4.88
CA PHE A 81 6.17 -12.00 -6.12
C PHE A 81 4.80 -11.35 -5.91
N GLU A 82 4.67 -10.10 -6.36
CA GLU A 82 3.44 -9.30 -6.30
C GLU A 82 2.89 -9.05 -7.72
N ASN A 83 2.69 -10.12 -8.47
CA ASN A 83 2.31 -10.07 -9.89
C ASN A 83 0.79 -10.19 -10.13
N THR A 84 -0.06 -9.98 -9.14
CA THR A 84 -1.52 -10.07 -9.33
C THR A 84 -1.98 -9.08 -10.40
N GLY A 85 -2.45 -9.61 -11.54
CA GLY A 85 -2.87 -8.81 -12.70
C GLY A 85 -1.76 -8.31 -13.61
N LEU A 86 -0.49 -8.49 -13.23
CA LEU A 86 0.67 -7.99 -13.98
C LEU A 86 1.23 -8.98 -15.00
N ASP A 87 1.08 -10.28 -14.79
CA ASP A 87 1.83 -11.37 -15.45
C ASP A 87 3.35 -11.33 -15.16
N ARG A 88 4.07 -12.32 -15.67
CA ARG A 88 5.52 -12.43 -15.55
C ARG A 88 6.22 -11.74 -16.73
N VAL A 89 6.33 -10.43 -16.65
CA VAL A 89 6.99 -9.59 -17.66
C VAL A 89 8.06 -8.73 -17.01
N PRO A 90 9.13 -8.35 -17.72
CA PRO A 90 10.14 -7.45 -17.16
C PRO A 90 9.52 -6.13 -16.72
N VAL A 91 9.90 -5.69 -15.53
CA VAL A 91 9.50 -4.40 -14.95
C VAL A 91 10.74 -3.52 -14.85
N PHE A 92 10.83 -2.53 -15.72
CA PHE A 92 12.03 -1.69 -15.84
C PHE A 92 12.03 -0.47 -14.94
N GLN A 93 10.87 -0.06 -14.47
CA GLN A 93 10.75 1.09 -13.58
C GLN A 93 9.75 0.84 -12.47
N VAL A 94 10.11 1.24 -11.26
CA VAL A 94 9.22 1.30 -10.09
C VAL A 94 9.35 2.68 -9.49
N ARG A 95 8.23 3.39 -9.33
CA ARG A 95 8.20 4.75 -8.76
C ARG A 95 7.09 4.86 -7.76
N GLN A 96 7.34 5.54 -6.67
CA GLN A 96 6.32 5.89 -5.69
C GLN A 96 6.04 7.40 -5.76
N GLN A 97 4.77 7.79 -5.71
CA GLN A 97 4.40 9.18 -5.56
C GLN A 97 4.66 9.64 -4.14
N THR A 98 5.65 10.51 -3.96
CA THR A 98 6.14 10.94 -2.65
C THR A 98 5.68 12.35 -2.25
N LEU A 99 5.03 13.09 -3.17
CA LEU A 99 4.49 14.40 -2.84
C LEU A 99 3.30 14.26 -1.89
N THR A 100 3.24 15.13 -0.91
CA THR A 100 2.20 15.13 0.12
C THR A 100 0.85 15.61 -0.43
N TRP A 101 -0.24 15.23 0.25
CA TRP A 101 -1.60 15.61 -0.14
C TRP A 101 -1.84 17.13 -0.17
N ASP A 102 -1.08 17.88 0.61
CA ASP A 102 -1.13 19.34 0.71
C ASP A 102 -0.15 20.05 -0.24
N TYR A 103 0.64 19.27 -1.00
CA TYR A 103 1.58 19.83 -1.96
C TYR A 103 0.84 20.41 -3.16
N ASN A 104 0.83 21.73 -3.27
CA ASN A 104 0.21 22.47 -4.37
C ASN A 104 1.05 23.70 -4.74
N PRO A 105 2.17 23.53 -5.45
CA PRO A 105 3.07 24.65 -5.77
C PRO A 105 2.48 25.67 -6.76
N TYR A 106 1.37 25.30 -7.44
CA TYR A 106 0.75 26.12 -8.49
C TYR A 106 -0.72 26.46 -8.23
N GLU A 107 -1.29 26.05 -7.09
CA GLU A 107 -2.70 26.23 -6.74
C GLU A 107 -3.69 25.67 -7.78
N ILE A 108 -3.27 24.70 -8.59
CA ILE A 108 -4.08 24.13 -9.67
C ILE A 108 -4.88 22.92 -9.19
N ASP A 109 -4.18 21.93 -8.60
CA ASP A 109 -4.77 20.70 -8.09
C ASP A 109 -3.97 20.14 -6.92
N TYR A 110 -4.65 19.49 -5.98
CA TYR A 110 -4.00 18.79 -4.88
C TYR A 110 -3.52 17.40 -5.32
N VAL A 111 -2.41 16.93 -4.72
CA VAL A 111 -1.97 15.55 -4.89
C VAL A 111 -3.02 14.62 -4.29
N THR A 112 -3.55 13.69 -5.09
CA THR A 112 -4.60 12.74 -4.67
C THR A 112 -4.11 11.29 -4.60
N ASN A 113 -2.85 11.06 -4.98
CA ASN A 113 -2.26 9.73 -5.16
C ASN A 113 -0.94 9.57 -4.41
N GLN A 114 -0.74 10.31 -3.30
CA GLN A 114 0.41 10.14 -2.43
C GLN A 114 0.57 8.67 -2.02
N GLY A 115 1.79 8.14 -2.12
CA GLY A 115 2.14 6.77 -1.76
C GLY A 115 1.84 5.73 -2.83
N VAL A 116 1.05 6.04 -3.87
CA VAL A 116 0.78 5.12 -4.98
C VAL A 116 2.08 4.70 -5.66
N ILE A 117 2.24 3.40 -5.88
CA ILE A 117 3.38 2.83 -6.58
C ILE A 117 2.99 2.54 -8.03
N TYR A 118 3.84 2.97 -8.94
CA TYR A 118 3.72 2.76 -10.38
C TYR A 118 4.82 1.85 -10.87
N ALA A 119 4.47 0.93 -11.78
CA ALA A 119 5.38 0.02 -12.42
C ALA A 119 5.31 0.17 -13.94
N GLY A 120 6.44 0.43 -14.58
CA GLY A 120 6.60 0.46 -16.03
C GLY A 120 7.12 -0.89 -16.53
N THR A 121 6.36 -1.57 -17.40
CA THR A 121 6.66 -2.92 -17.88
C THR A 121 7.14 -2.94 -19.32
N HIS A 122 7.82 -4.03 -19.70
CA HIS A 122 8.15 -4.27 -21.10
C HIS A 122 6.94 -4.89 -21.83
N GLY A 123 6.32 -4.07 -22.68
CA GLY A 123 5.26 -4.51 -23.60
C GLY A 123 3.84 -4.63 -23.03
N ARG A 124 3.63 -4.39 -21.71
CA ARG A 124 2.30 -4.46 -21.07
C ARG A 124 1.81 -3.11 -20.53
N GLY A 125 2.54 -2.02 -20.80
CA GLY A 125 2.21 -0.68 -20.33
C GLY A 125 2.60 -0.43 -18.88
N ALA A 126 1.85 0.44 -18.21
CA ALA A 126 2.09 0.83 -16.84
C ALA A 126 0.99 0.31 -15.92
N PHE A 127 1.38 -0.14 -14.75
CA PHE A 127 0.51 -0.62 -13.68
C PHE A 127 0.64 0.29 -12.47
N ARG A 128 -0.37 0.30 -11.62
CA ARG A 128 -0.33 1.00 -10.33
C ARG A 128 -0.91 0.13 -9.22
N THR A 129 -0.42 0.32 -8.01
CA THR A 129 -0.99 -0.29 -6.81
C THR A 129 -1.05 0.71 -5.66
N GLU A 130 -2.09 0.59 -4.87
CA GLU A 130 -2.23 1.27 -3.58
C GLU A 130 -2.01 0.29 -2.42
N LYS A 131 -1.62 -0.95 -2.70
CA LYS A 131 -1.57 -2.07 -1.74
C LYS A 131 -0.47 -1.92 -0.68
N PHE A 132 0.61 -1.18 -1.00
CA PHE A 132 1.68 -0.82 -0.07
C PHE A 132 1.45 0.55 0.58
N LEU A 133 0.29 1.13 0.36
CA LEU A 133 -0.16 2.20 1.21
C LEU A 133 -0.51 1.56 2.56
N SER A 134 0.48 1.39 3.42
CA SER A 134 0.23 1.66 4.82
C SER A 134 -0.24 3.09 4.87
N ILE A 135 -1.53 3.32 4.72
CA ILE A 135 -2.11 4.49 5.36
C ILE A 135 -1.93 4.19 6.84
N ALA A 136 -0.72 4.38 7.34
CA ALA A 136 -0.57 4.68 8.74
C ALA A 136 -1.49 5.88 8.95
N PRO A 137 -2.54 5.79 9.76
CA PRO A 137 -3.23 6.98 10.17
C PRO A 137 -2.13 7.90 10.67
N LEU A 138 -2.17 9.20 10.32
CA LEU A 138 -1.33 10.23 10.91
C LEU A 138 -1.30 9.96 12.41
N GLN A 139 -0.28 9.21 12.86
CA GLN A 139 -0.13 8.86 14.25
C GLN A 139 0.51 10.05 14.97
N GLY A 140 -0.39 10.89 15.51
CA GLY A 140 -0.08 11.38 16.83
C GLY A 140 -0.32 10.22 17.82
N GLY A 141 0.74 9.61 18.37
CA GLY A 141 0.63 8.75 19.54
C GLY A 141 0.89 7.25 19.30
N SER A 142 1.92 6.80 19.97
CA SER A 142 2.40 5.43 20.15
C SER A 142 1.33 4.38 20.42
N GLY A 143 1.43 3.27 19.69
CA GLY A 143 1.16 1.92 20.19
C GLY A 143 -0.27 1.52 20.51
N ALA A 144 -0.95 0.91 19.55
CA ALA A 144 -1.88 -0.16 19.84
C ALA A 144 -2.01 -1.04 18.58
N GLN A 145 -1.73 -2.32 18.70
CA GLN A 145 -2.12 -3.33 17.72
C GLN A 145 -3.59 -3.14 17.39
N GLY A 146 -3.90 -3.01 16.09
CA GLY A 146 -5.14 -2.46 15.57
C GLY A 146 -6.42 -2.95 16.24
N GLU A 147 -7.13 -2.03 16.85
CA GLU A 147 -8.47 -2.24 17.45
C GLU A 147 -9.51 -2.66 16.38
N VAL A 148 -9.21 -2.44 15.10
CA VAL A 148 -10.03 -2.81 13.94
C VAL A 148 -9.10 -3.39 12.86
N SER A 149 -9.34 -4.62 12.44
CA SER A 149 -8.64 -5.27 11.34
C SER A 149 -9.61 -5.70 10.22
N ASP A 150 -9.07 -5.99 9.04
CA ASP A 150 -9.74 -6.69 7.94
C ASP A 150 -11.02 -6.02 7.39
N LEU A 151 -10.98 -4.70 7.11
CA LEU A 151 -12.10 -4.06 6.40
C LEU A 151 -12.22 -4.63 4.98
N THR A 152 -13.29 -5.37 4.74
CA THR A 152 -13.65 -5.92 3.41
C THR A 152 -15.03 -5.43 2.99
N ILE A 153 -15.18 -5.18 1.69
CA ILE A 153 -16.44 -4.68 1.10
C ILE A 153 -16.83 -5.60 -0.05
N PHE A 154 -18.00 -6.21 0.06
CA PHE A 154 -18.48 -7.15 -0.97
C PHE A 154 -20.02 -7.20 -1.04
N PRO A 155 -20.62 -7.50 -2.23
CA PRO A 155 -19.95 -7.58 -3.52
C PRO A 155 -19.35 -6.22 -3.93
N ASN A 156 -18.31 -6.27 -4.74
CA ASN A 156 -17.73 -5.11 -5.41
C ASN A 156 -17.39 -5.50 -6.86
N PRO A 157 -18.06 -4.94 -7.86
CA PRO A 157 -19.07 -3.89 -7.79
C PRO A 157 -20.38 -4.32 -7.09
N ALA A 158 -21.06 -3.34 -6.47
CA ALA A 158 -22.35 -3.50 -5.81
C ALA A 158 -23.47 -2.87 -6.63
N SER A 159 -24.68 -3.48 -6.63
CA SER A 159 -25.84 -2.96 -7.36
C SER A 159 -27.04 -2.65 -6.46
N ILE A 160 -27.34 -3.50 -5.50
CA ILE A 160 -28.48 -3.37 -4.59
C ILE A 160 -28.00 -3.13 -3.16
N THR A 161 -27.11 -3.99 -2.72
CA THR A 161 -26.52 -3.93 -1.36
C THR A 161 -25.03 -4.19 -1.44
N THR A 162 -24.30 -3.68 -0.47
CA THR A 162 -22.92 -4.07 -0.17
C THR A 162 -22.79 -4.43 1.30
N THR A 163 -21.89 -5.33 1.62
CA THR A 163 -21.58 -5.75 2.99
C THR A 163 -20.24 -5.19 3.40
N ILE A 164 -20.22 -4.51 4.52
CA ILE A 164 -19.00 -4.01 5.16
C ILE A 164 -18.64 -5.01 6.25
N ALA A 165 -17.58 -5.79 6.04
CA ALA A 165 -17.08 -6.76 7.02
C ALA A 165 -15.81 -6.23 7.68
N PHE A 166 -15.72 -6.37 9.00
CA PHE A 166 -14.59 -5.90 9.80
C PHE A 166 -14.46 -6.73 11.08
N THR A 167 -13.31 -6.67 11.73
CA THR A 167 -13.08 -7.36 13.00
C THR A 167 -12.72 -6.35 14.08
N LEU A 168 -13.35 -6.47 15.25
CA LEU A 168 -13.05 -5.68 16.44
C LEU A 168 -12.36 -6.56 17.48
N ASN A 169 -11.36 -6.03 18.18
CA ASN A 169 -10.70 -6.73 19.29
C ASN A 169 -11.46 -6.54 20.61
N GLU A 170 -12.25 -5.50 20.73
CA GLU A 170 -13.08 -5.20 21.88
C GLU A 170 -14.39 -4.53 21.47
N ARG A 171 -15.32 -4.37 22.41
CA ARG A 171 -16.58 -3.66 22.13
C ARG A 171 -16.32 -2.19 21.89
N LYS A 172 -16.71 -1.68 20.70
CA LYS A 172 -16.54 -0.30 20.29
C LYS A 172 -17.81 0.26 19.65
N GLU A 173 -18.07 1.52 19.92
CA GLU A 173 -19.00 2.29 19.12
C GLU A 173 -18.37 2.54 17.75
N THR A 174 -19.09 2.14 16.71
CA THR A 174 -18.58 2.15 15.33
C THR A 174 -19.55 2.95 14.45
N ASN A 175 -18.99 3.86 13.65
CA ASN A 175 -19.73 4.62 12.65
C ASN A 175 -19.23 4.23 11.26
N ILE A 176 -20.16 4.10 10.31
CA ILE A 176 -19.87 3.84 8.89
C ILE A 176 -20.42 4.99 8.08
N SER A 177 -19.54 5.61 7.27
CA SER A 177 -19.89 6.71 6.38
C SER A 177 -19.46 6.42 4.95
N ILE A 178 -20.26 6.83 3.98
CA ILE A 178 -19.99 6.67 2.55
C ILE A 178 -19.82 8.05 1.93
N TYR A 179 -18.74 8.22 1.18
CA TYR A 179 -18.39 9.45 0.48
C TYR A 179 -18.28 9.21 -1.02
N ASP A 180 -18.62 10.20 -1.83
CA ASP A 180 -18.28 10.22 -3.24
C ASP A 180 -16.78 10.56 -3.45
N LEU A 181 -16.30 10.47 -4.70
CA LEU A 181 -14.90 10.77 -5.02
C LEU A 181 -14.50 12.25 -4.77
N ASN A 182 -15.47 13.14 -4.59
CA ASN A 182 -15.21 14.53 -4.25
C ASN A 182 -15.15 14.75 -2.73
N GLY A 183 -15.22 13.67 -1.94
CA GLY A 183 -15.23 13.74 -0.48
C GLY A 183 -16.54 14.20 0.13
N ARG A 184 -17.62 14.31 -0.66
CA ARG A 184 -18.94 14.65 -0.14
C ARG A 184 -19.56 13.43 0.53
N LEU A 185 -20.03 13.61 1.76
CA LEU A 185 -20.78 12.60 2.48
C LEU A 185 -22.11 12.31 1.75
N VAL A 186 -22.29 11.07 1.28
CA VAL A 186 -23.52 10.63 0.61
C VAL A 186 -24.41 9.79 1.51
N ARG A 187 -23.82 9.12 2.52
CA ARG A 187 -24.56 8.36 3.53
C ARG A 187 -23.75 8.24 4.83
N SER A 188 -24.43 8.21 5.96
CA SER A 188 -23.84 7.85 7.24
C SER A 188 -24.82 6.98 8.01
N GLU A 189 -24.33 5.86 8.51
CA GLU A 189 -25.09 5.00 9.40
C GLU A 189 -25.06 5.55 10.84
N ARG A 190 -26.07 5.18 11.64
CA ARG A 190 -26.06 5.57 13.05
C ARG A 190 -24.93 4.86 13.78
N PRO A 191 -24.17 5.58 14.62
CA PRO A 191 -23.18 4.96 15.49
C PRO A 191 -23.81 3.79 16.27
N THR A 192 -23.19 2.62 16.13
CA THR A 192 -23.68 1.37 16.74
C THR A 192 -22.55 0.69 17.48
N ALA A 193 -22.83 0.21 18.69
CA ALA A 193 -21.84 -0.52 19.48
C ALA A 193 -21.81 -1.99 19.08
N TYR A 194 -20.73 -2.42 18.44
CA TYR A 194 -20.46 -3.81 18.07
C TYR A 194 -19.56 -4.49 19.12
N GLY A 195 -19.77 -5.78 19.34
CA GLY A 195 -18.93 -6.61 20.21
C GLY A 195 -17.59 -6.98 19.56
N PRO A 196 -16.69 -7.63 20.32
CA PRO A 196 -15.45 -8.17 19.75
C PRO A 196 -15.74 -9.29 18.73
N GLY A 197 -14.79 -9.50 17.80
CA GLY A 197 -14.86 -10.50 16.74
C GLY A 197 -15.32 -9.94 15.40
N LYS A 198 -15.63 -10.84 14.45
CA LYS A 198 -16.05 -10.49 13.10
C LYS A 198 -17.46 -9.89 13.10
N GLN A 199 -17.59 -8.76 12.43
CA GLN A 199 -18.85 -8.02 12.26
C GLN A 199 -19.15 -7.87 10.77
N GLN A 200 -20.45 -7.79 10.43
CA GLN A 200 -20.93 -7.53 9.08
C GLN A 200 -22.10 -6.56 9.12
N VAL A 201 -22.03 -5.54 8.29
CA VAL A 201 -23.08 -4.54 8.13
C VAL A 201 -23.48 -4.49 6.67
N VAL A 202 -24.76 -4.80 6.39
CA VAL A 202 -25.29 -4.76 5.03
C VAL A 202 -25.87 -3.37 4.80
N LEU A 203 -25.40 -2.70 3.74
CA LEU A 203 -25.84 -1.36 3.37
C LEU A 203 -26.58 -1.42 2.02
N PRO A 204 -27.80 -0.86 1.90
CA PRO A 204 -28.43 -0.66 0.61
C PRO A 204 -27.66 0.42 -0.16
N VAL A 205 -27.41 0.18 -1.44
CA VAL A 205 -26.68 1.13 -2.32
C VAL A 205 -27.43 1.40 -3.64
N GLN A 206 -28.62 0.83 -3.81
CA GLN A 206 -29.42 0.96 -5.02
C GLN A 206 -29.87 2.41 -5.33
N ASP A 207 -29.89 3.27 -4.34
CA ASP A 207 -30.24 4.69 -4.45
C ASP A 207 -29.03 5.60 -4.71
N LEU A 208 -27.83 5.04 -4.70
CA LEU A 208 -26.62 5.77 -5.07
C LEU A 208 -26.46 5.78 -6.61
N PRO A 209 -26.13 6.92 -7.22
CA PRO A 209 -25.78 6.97 -8.64
C PRO A 209 -24.62 6.00 -8.97
N PRO A 210 -24.57 5.46 -10.20
CA PRO A 210 -23.41 4.66 -10.60
C PRO A 210 -22.11 5.44 -10.46
N GLY A 211 -21.13 4.85 -9.78
CA GLY A 211 -19.85 5.53 -9.48
C GLY A 211 -19.01 4.74 -8.49
N THR A 212 -17.85 5.28 -8.18
CA THR A 212 -16.97 4.77 -7.12
C THR A 212 -17.22 5.54 -5.83
N TYR A 213 -17.31 4.82 -4.74
CA TYR A 213 -17.55 5.38 -3.41
C TYR A 213 -16.47 4.94 -2.42
N VAL A 214 -16.19 5.80 -1.45
CA VAL A 214 -15.29 5.51 -0.33
C VAL A 214 -16.13 5.24 0.91
N VAL A 215 -15.94 4.08 1.52
CA VAL A 215 -16.48 3.76 2.84
C VAL A 215 -15.44 4.14 3.89
N GLU A 216 -15.85 4.88 4.89
CA GLU A 216 -15.09 5.16 6.09
C GLU A 216 -15.74 4.44 7.28
N LEU A 217 -14.97 3.61 7.96
CA LEU A 217 -15.36 2.98 9.21
C LEU A 217 -14.55 3.61 10.35
N ARG A 218 -15.23 4.14 11.36
CA ARG A 218 -14.62 4.67 12.59
C ARG A 218 -15.06 3.85 13.79
N ALA A 219 -14.08 3.38 14.56
CA ALA A 219 -14.32 2.71 15.84
C ALA A 219 -13.42 3.33 16.92
N GLY A 220 -14.00 4.17 17.76
CA GLY A 220 -13.21 4.99 18.67
C GLY A 220 -12.27 5.93 17.93
N ALA A 221 -10.98 5.87 18.24
CA ALA A 221 -9.94 6.65 17.56
C ALA A 221 -9.46 6.03 16.23
N VAL A 222 -9.84 4.79 15.95
CA VAL A 222 -9.39 4.07 14.76
C VAL A 222 -10.30 4.37 13.57
N LYS A 223 -9.67 4.67 12.44
CA LYS A 223 -10.32 4.88 11.14
C LYS A 223 -9.82 3.85 10.15
N ARG A 224 -10.73 3.26 9.37
CA ARG A 224 -10.43 2.41 8.22
C ARG A 224 -11.23 2.87 7.01
N THR A 225 -10.65 2.75 5.82
CA THR A 225 -11.33 3.12 4.58
C THR A 225 -11.25 1.99 3.57
N GLY A 226 -12.27 1.87 2.74
CA GLY A 226 -12.33 0.95 1.60
C GLY A 226 -13.11 1.57 0.46
N ARG A 227 -13.14 0.95 -0.72
CA ARG A 227 -13.86 1.42 -1.89
C ARG A 227 -14.78 0.33 -2.46
N PHE A 228 -15.87 0.76 -3.08
CA PHE A 228 -16.74 -0.11 -3.88
C PHE A 228 -17.33 0.64 -5.07
#